data_eb6119a2c0f7c2fb85206118c2314e21
#
_entry.id   eb6119a2c0f7c2fb85206118c2314e21
#
_cell.length_a   1.000
_cell.length_b   1.000
_cell.length_c   1.000
_cell.angle_alpha   90.00
_cell.angle_beta   90.00
_cell.angle_gamma   90.00
#
_symmetry.space_group_name_H-M   'P 1'
#
loop_
_entity.id
_entity.type
_entity.pdbx_description
1 polymer ?
#
loop_
_entity_poly.entity_id
_entity_poly.type
_entity_poly.pdbx_seq_one_letter_code
_entity_poly.pdbx_strand_id
1 'polypeptide(L)'
;VTISLKGTGEAPGDATAEQMDAVAELAERYAFDEIRVSHEQNLILPHVARADLKAVYDRLVAIGLETANSGLVTDIIACPGLDYCALANARSISVAPDISRRFASQEKQEEIGELKLKISGCINACGHHHVGHIGILGVEKKGAELYQVTLGGSGDEHTSIGEIVGRGFGPDDIGAAIETIVETYLAFRSGRDETFLETYRRLGAAPFKEALYGSEAKAA
;
A
#
# COMPACT_ATOMS: atom_id res chain seq x y z
N VAL A 1 2.20 13.87 -14.17
CA VAL A 1 0.96 13.39 -13.50
C VAL A 1 1.17 11.93 -13.14
N THR A 2 0.93 11.55 -11.89
CA THR A 2 0.87 10.15 -11.47
C THR A 2 -0.58 9.69 -11.56
N ILE A 3 -0.80 8.55 -12.21
CA ILE A 3 -2.11 7.90 -12.35
C ILE A 3 -2.08 6.68 -11.44
N SER A 4 -2.89 6.67 -10.40
CA SER A 4 -3.01 5.51 -9.52
C SER A 4 -3.81 4.40 -10.21
N LEU A 5 -3.26 3.19 -10.21
CA LEU A 5 -3.95 1.97 -10.63
C LEU A 5 -4.47 1.20 -9.39
N LYS A 6 -4.92 1.94 -8.37
CA LYS A 6 -5.34 1.39 -7.07
C LYS A 6 -6.63 2.04 -6.62
N GLY A 7 -7.69 1.81 -7.39
CA GLY A 7 -9.05 2.15 -7.01
C GLY A 7 -9.42 1.49 -5.68
N THR A 8 -10.25 2.15 -4.88
CA THR A 8 -10.70 1.60 -3.60
C THR A 8 -11.46 0.29 -3.80
N GLY A 9 -10.96 -0.80 -3.22
CA GLY A 9 -11.55 -2.12 -3.34
C GLY A 9 -11.21 -2.87 -4.62
N GLU A 10 -10.31 -2.34 -5.44
CA GLU A 10 -9.80 -2.96 -6.67
C GLU A 10 -8.45 -3.65 -6.45
N ALA A 11 -8.09 -4.56 -7.37
CA ALA A 11 -6.78 -5.21 -7.36
C ALA A 11 -5.69 -4.19 -7.69
N PRO A 12 -4.64 -4.04 -6.85
CA PRO A 12 -3.60 -3.04 -7.08
C PRO A 12 -2.80 -3.31 -8.36
N GLY A 13 -2.66 -2.28 -9.18
CA GLY A 13 -1.83 -2.32 -10.39
C GLY A 13 -2.52 -2.85 -11.63
N ASP A 14 -3.79 -3.24 -11.53
CA ASP A 14 -4.58 -3.70 -12.68
C ASP A 14 -5.17 -2.52 -13.46
N ALA A 15 -5.28 -2.70 -14.77
CA ALA A 15 -5.96 -1.77 -15.68
C ALA A 15 -6.67 -2.55 -16.79
N THR A 16 -7.82 -2.05 -17.23
CA THR A 16 -8.52 -2.63 -18.38
C THR A 16 -7.87 -2.19 -19.70
N ALA A 17 -8.19 -2.90 -20.80
CA ALA A 17 -7.72 -2.51 -22.13
C ALA A 17 -8.15 -1.08 -22.50
N GLU A 18 -9.40 -0.72 -22.20
CA GLU A 18 -9.95 0.61 -22.46
C GLU A 18 -9.23 1.70 -21.66
N GLN A 19 -8.85 1.41 -20.40
CA GLN A 19 -8.05 2.32 -19.58
C GLN A 19 -6.65 2.48 -20.17
N MET A 20 -6.01 1.40 -20.60
CA MET A 20 -4.68 1.43 -21.22
C MET A 20 -4.68 2.24 -22.51
N ASP A 21 -5.68 2.04 -23.39
CA ASP A 21 -5.84 2.81 -24.63
C ASP A 21 -6.02 4.30 -24.33
N ALA A 22 -6.89 4.64 -23.36
CA ALA A 22 -7.12 6.02 -22.98
C ALA A 22 -5.89 6.72 -22.36
N VAL A 23 -5.06 5.98 -21.60
CA VAL A 23 -3.80 6.52 -21.07
C VAL A 23 -2.78 6.70 -22.19
N ALA A 24 -2.75 5.83 -23.21
CA ALA A 24 -1.93 6.00 -24.39
C ALA A 24 -2.32 7.28 -25.16
N GLU A 25 -3.62 7.51 -25.40
CA GLU A 25 -4.13 8.75 -26.01
C GLU A 25 -3.72 10.01 -25.22
N LEU A 26 -3.78 9.94 -23.88
CA LEU A 26 -3.33 11.04 -23.02
C LEU A 26 -1.82 11.30 -23.14
N ALA A 27 -1.02 10.23 -23.24
CA ALA A 27 0.42 10.33 -23.40
C ALA A 27 0.78 10.99 -24.75
N GLU A 28 0.19 10.53 -25.84
CA GLU A 28 0.37 11.10 -27.18
C GLU A 28 0.05 12.60 -27.20
N ARG A 29 -1.03 12.98 -26.55
CA ARG A 29 -1.53 14.36 -26.59
C ARG A 29 -0.81 15.31 -25.63
N TYR A 30 -0.42 14.85 -24.43
CA TYR A 30 -0.01 15.73 -23.34
C TYR A 30 1.36 15.40 -22.72
N ALA A 31 1.99 14.27 -23.08
CA ALA A 31 3.21 13.78 -22.43
C ALA A 31 4.32 13.36 -23.42
N PHE A 32 4.32 13.94 -24.64
CA PHE A 32 5.34 13.65 -25.69
C PHE A 32 5.47 12.15 -26.02
N ASP A 33 4.35 11.44 -26.13
CA ASP A 33 4.28 10.00 -26.40
C ASP A 33 4.98 9.13 -25.32
N GLU A 34 5.14 9.65 -24.09
CA GLU A 34 5.87 8.95 -23.03
C GLU A 34 4.96 8.55 -21.88
N ILE A 35 5.03 7.26 -21.50
CA ILE A 35 4.44 6.70 -20.27
C ILE A 35 5.57 6.03 -19.48
N ARG A 36 5.62 6.27 -18.16
CA ARG A 36 6.52 5.56 -17.24
C ARG A 36 5.72 4.70 -16.28
N VAL A 37 6.29 3.53 -15.94
CA VAL A 37 5.79 2.70 -14.84
C VAL A 37 6.59 3.04 -13.59
N SER A 38 5.91 3.33 -12.48
CA SER A 38 6.57 3.61 -11.21
C SER A 38 6.87 2.34 -10.42
N HIS A 39 7.74 2.45 -9.42
CA HIS A 39 8.01 1.37 -8.46
C HIS A 39 6.80 1.04 -7.58
N GLU A 40 5.84 1.96 -7.50
CA GLU A 40 4.60 1.83 -6.75
C GLU A 40 3.48 1.20 -7.58
N GLN A 41 3.77 0.56 -8.73
CA GLN A 41 2.76 -0.02 -9.62
C GLN A 41 1.71 1.02 -10.09
N ASN A 42 2.15 2.25 -10.40
CA ASN A 42 1.35 3.32 -10.95
C ASN A 42 1.90 3.74 -12.32
N LEU A 43 1.10 4.45 -13.11
CA LEU A 43 1.57 5.04 -14.37
C LEU A 43 1.91 6.52 -14.14
N ILE A 44 2.89 7.02 -14.89
CA ILE A 44 3.31 8.42 -14.85
C ILE A 44 3.27 8.97 -16.27
N LEU A 45 2.52 10.06 -16.45
CA LEU A 45 2.61 10.91 -17.63
C LEU A 45 3.57 12.05 -17.32
N PRO A 46 4.82 12.01 -17.83
CA PRO A 46 5.79 13.07 -17.62
C PRO A 46 5.44 14.31 -18.44
N HIS A 47 6.03 15.46 -18.08
CA HIS A 47 5.98 16.68 -18.87
C HIS A 47 4.60 17.30 -19.14
N VAL A 48 3.53 16.85 -18.50
CA VAL A 48 2.19 17.44 -18.67
C VAL A 48 2.22 18.91 -18.27
N ALA A 49 1.84 19.79 -19.17
CA ALA A 49 1.80 21.22 -18.89
C ALA A 49 0.70 21.55 -17.87
N ARG A 50 0.94 22.54 -16.99
CA ARG A 50 -0.05 22.95 -15.97
C ARG A 50 -1.40 23.35 -16.56
N ALA A 51 -1.40 23.94 -17.75
CA ALA A 51 -2.61 24.34 -18.46
C ALA A 51 -3.49 23.14 -18.87
N ASP A 52 -2.90 21.96 -19.06
CA ASP A 52 -3.56 20.76 -19.54
C ASP A 52 -4.03 19.83 -18.40
N LEU A 53 -3.65 20.10 -17.14
CA LEU A 53 -3.97 19.25 -15.98
C LEU A 53 -5.47 18.97 -15.85
N LYS A 54 -6.30 20.00 -16.11
CA LYS A 54 -7.76 19.80 -16.03
C LYS A 54 -8.28 18.86 -17.11
N ALA A 55 -7.80 18.98 -18.32
CA ALA A 55 -8.22 18.10 -19.42
C ALA A 55 -7.79 16.66 -19.21
N VAL A 56 -6.57 16.46 -18.69
CA VAL A 56 -6.08 15.13 -18.30
C VAL A 56 -6.93 14.57 -17.17
N TYR A 57 -7.19 15.34 -16.12
CA TYR A 57 -8.01 14.91 -14.98
C TYR A 57 -9.44 14.53 -15.42
N ASP A 58 -10.11 15.37 -16.23
CA ASP A 58 -11.47 15.08 -16.71
C ASP A 58 -11.52 13.77 -17.52
N ARG A 59 -10.47 13.46 -18.28
CA ARG A 59 -10.38 12.18 -19.01
C ARG A 59 -10.15 11.02 -18.04
N LEU A 60 -9.32 11.17 -17.02
CA LEU A 60 -9.10 10.14 -16.00
C LEU A 60 -10.37 9.84 -15.21
N VAL A 61 -11.14 10.87 -14.83
CA VAL A 61 -12.47 10.70 -14.22
C VAL A 61 -13.40 9.88 -15.11
N ALA A 62 -13.43 10.18 -16.41
CA ALA A 62 -14.30 9.49 -17.36
C ALA A 62 -13.99 7.98 -17.52
N ILE A 63 -12.80 7.54 -17.13
CA ILE A 63 -12.35 6.14 -17.22
C ILE A 63 -12.09 5.49 -15.85
N GLY A 64 -12.43 6.19 -14.75
CA GLY A 64 -12.28 5.66 -13.37
C GLY A 64 -10.84 5.56 -12.89
N LEU A 65 -9.93 6.43 -13.34
CA LEU A 65 -8.52 6.48 -12.90
C LEU A 65 -8.17 7.78 -12.17
N GLU A 66 -9.14 8.41 -11.51
CA GLU A 66 -8.96 9.67 -10.80
C GLU A 66 -8.55 9.53 -9.33
N THR A 67 -8.32 8.32 -8.83
CA THR A 67 -8.04 8.08 -7.41
C THR A 67 -6.78 8.82 -6.96
N ALA A 68 -6.95 9.77 -6.03
CA ALA A 68 -5.89 10.64 -5.53
C ALA A 68 -5.24 10.08 -4.25
N ASN A 69 -4.61 8.91 -4.33
CA ASN A 69 -4.04 8.21 -3.19
C ASN A 69 -2.52 7.97 -3.26
N SER A 70 -1.83 8.56 -4.23
CA SER A 70 -0.38 8.36 -4.38
C SER A 70 0.40 8.71 -3.11
N GLY A 71 1.12 7.74 -2.55
CA GLY A 71 1.87 7.86 -1.29
C GLY A 71 1.02 7.73 -0.02
N LEU A 72 -0.29 7.58 -0.12
CA LEU A 72 -1.19 7.39 1.01
C LEU A 72 -1.41 5.90 1.32
N VAL A 73 -2.09 5.60 2.42
CA VAL A 73 -2.29 4.22 2.93
C VAL A 73 -2.94 3.26 1.94
N THR A 74 -3.74 3.75 1.00
CA THR A 74 -4.39 2.94 -0.04
C THR A 74 -3.57 2.81 -1.33
N ASP A 75 -2.42 3.49 -1.44
CA ASP A 75 -1.44 3.26 -2.52
C ASP A 75 -0.65 1.97 -2.28
N ILE A 76 -1.40 0.86 -2.14
CA ILE A 76 -0.86 -0.43 -1.71
C ILE A 76 -0.10 -1.10 -2.85
N ILE A 77 1.14 -1.49 -2.61
CA ILE A 77 1.87 -2.36 -3.51
C ILE A 77 1.58 -3.82 -3.15
N ALA A 78 1.14 -4.62 -4.11
CA ALA A 78 0.93 -6.05 -3.92
C ALA A 78 1.51 -6.86 -5.07
N CYS A 79 2.21 -7.96 -4.77
CA CYS A 79 2.55 -8.94 -5.78
C CYS A 79 1.29 -9.78 -6.13
N PRO A 80 1.28 -10.54 -7.22
CA PRO A 80 0.11 -11.33 -7.63
C PRO A 80 -0.29 -12.43 -6.62
N GLY A 81 0.61 -12.89 -5.73
CA GLY A 81 0.30 -13.92 -4.74
C GLY A 81 -0.15 -15.25 -5.35
N LEU A 82 -0.80 -16.10 -4.54
CA LEU A 82 -1.27 -17.43 -4.97
C LEU A 82 -2.30 -17.38 -6.10
N ASP A 83 -2.95 -16.25 -6.33
CA ASP A 83 -3.95 -16.15 -7.40
C ASP A 83 -3.33 -16.34 -8.79
N TYR A 84 -2.07 -15.90 -8.99
CA TYR A 84 -1.37 -15.96 -10.29
C TYR A 84 0.09 -16.43 -10.20
N CYS A 85 0.59 -16.79 -9.02
CA CYS A 85 1.99 -17.18 -8.84
C CYS A 85 2.11 -18.53 -8.13
N ALA A 86 2.58 -19.54 -8.83
CA ALA A 86 2.79 -20.90 -8.29
C ALA A 86 3.88 -20.98 -7.20
N LEU A 87 4.69 -19.93 -7.02
CA LEU A 87 5.73 -19.86 -5.98
C LEU A 87 5.23 -19.20 -4.68
N ALA A 88 4.04 -18.61 -4.70
CA ALA A 88 3.51 -17.91 -3.54
C ALA A 88 2.99 -18.88 -2.47
N ASN A 89 2.98 -18.41 -1.22
CA ASN A 89 2.49 -19.14 -0.05
C ASN A 89 1.13 -18.63 0.44
N ALA A 90 0.76 -17.41 0.03
CA ALA A 90 -0.51 -16.77 0.39
C ALA A 90 -0.99 -15.83 -0.72
N ARG A 91 -2.28 -15.51 -0.72
CA ARG A 91 -2.88 -14.53 -1.61
C ARG A 91 -2.50 -13.12 -1.19
N SER A 92 -2.37 -12.22 -2.16
CA SER A 92 -2.10 -10.78 -1.90
C SER A 92 -3.18 -9.90 -2.51
N ILE A 93 -3.71 -10.28 -3.67
CA ILE A 93 -4.68 -9.49 -4.41
C ILE A 93 -6.01 -9.36 -3.65
N SER A 94 -6.44 -10.39 -2.92
CA SER A 94 -7.66 -10.33 -2.10
C SER A 94 -7.50 -9.52 -0.81
N VAL A 95 -6.28 -9.44 -0.26
CA VAL A 95 -5.98 -8.72 0.99
C VAL A 95 -5.93 -7.20 0.76
N ALA A 96 -5.31 -6.75 -0.32
CA ALA A 96 -5.17 -5.33 -0.61
C ALA A 96 -6.51 -4.59 -0.76
N PRO A 97 -7.52 -5.08 -1.50
CA PRO A 97 -8.83 -4.47 -1.58
C PRO A 97 -9.58 -4.41 -0.25
N ASP A 98 -9.44 -5.41 0.62
CA ASP A 98 -10.05 -5.37 1.96
C ASP A 98 -9.47 -4.24 2.80
N ILE A 99 -8.15 -4.12 2.81
CA ILE A 99 -7.47 -3.02 3.50
C ILE A 99 -7.88 -1.67 2.90
N SER A 100 -7.88 -1.52 1.57
CA SER A 100 -8.21 -0.24 0.93
C SER A 100 -9.63 0.22 1.24
N ARG A 101 -10.61 -0.69 1.32
CA ARG A 101 -11.99 -0.36 1.73
C ARG A 101 -12.09 0.19 3.14
N ARG A 102 -11.25 -0.26 4.08
CA ARG A 102 -11.21 0.24 5.47
C ARG A 102 -10.73 1.69 5.56
N PHE A 103 -9.94 2.12 4.59
CA PHE A 103 -9.39 3.47 4.46
C PHE A 103 -9.96 4.23 3.26
N ALA A 104 -11.19 3.94 2.83
CA ALA A 104 -11.81 4.54 1.65
C ALA A 104 -12.02 6.07 1.75
N SER A 105 -12.16 6.61 2.98
CA SER A 105 -12.33 8.05 3.18
C SER A 105 -11.05 8.81 2.83
N GLN A 106 -11.15 9.73 1.86
CA GLN A 106 -10.06 10.62 1.48
C GLN A 106 -9.58 11.46 2.68
N GLU A 107 -10.50 11.97 3.49
CA GLU A 107 -10.20 12.74 4.69
C GLU A 107 -9.38 11.92 5.71
N LYS A 108 -9.75 10.64 5.92
CA LYS A 108 -9.00 9.73 6.79
C LYS A 108 -7.59 9.46 6.23
N GLN A 109 -7.45 9.28 4.92
CA GLN A 109 -6.14 9.08 4.28
C GLN A 109 -5.24 10.31 4.42
N GLU A 110 -5.79 11.51 4.22
CA GLU A 110 -5.07 12.77 4.41
C GLU A 110 -4.71 13.03 5.88
N GLU A 111 -5.56 12.59 6.81
CA GLU A 111 -5.25 12.64 8.24
C GLU A 111 -4.09 11.70 8.61
N ILE A 112 -4.06 10.49 8.04
CA ILE A 112 -2.98 9.51 8.23
C ILE A 112 -1.67 10.05 7.64
N GLY A 113 -1.74 10.70 6.48
CA GLY A 113 -0.58 11.21 5.76
C GLY A 113 0.21 10.10 5.02
N GLU A 114 1.50 10.34 4.77
CA GLU A 114 2.34 9.40 4.05
C GLU A 114 2.46 8.06 4.79
N LEU A 115 2.02 6.98 4.13
CA LEU A 115 2.14 5.62 4.64
C LEU A 115 2.24 4.61 3.50
N LYS A 116 3.39 3.91 3.41
CA LYS A 116 3.68 2.93 2.36
C LYS A 116 3.38 1.53 2.86
N LEU A 117 2.29 0.94 2.36
CA LEU A 117 1.88 -0.43 2.66
C LEU A 117 2.27 -1.35 1.49
N LYS A 118 2.98 -2.44 1.80
CA LYS A 118 3.54 -3.35 0.80
C LYS A 118 3.26 -4.80 1.15
N ILE A 119 2.73 -5.57 0.18
CA ILE A 119 2.28 -6.95 0.37
C ILE A 119 3.05 -7.90 -0.55
N SER A 120 3.64 -8.94 0.03
CA SER A 120 4.27 -10.03 -0.72
C SER A 120 3.65 -11.36 -0.32
N GLY A 121 3.23 -12.17 -1.30
CA GLY A 121 2.63 -13.48 -1.08
C GLY A 121 3.63 -14.58 -0.69
N CYS A 122 4.95 -14.30 -0.65
CA CYS A 122 5.99 -15.21 -0.21
C CYS A 122 7.31 -14.49 0.05
N ILE A 123 8.30 -15.25 0.53
CA ILE A 123 9.66 -14.78 0.88
C ILE A 123 10.43 -14.16 -0.30
N ASN A 124 10.04 -14.41 -1.55
CA ASN A 124 10.67 -13.77 -2.71
C ASN A 124 10.48 -12.24 -2.74
N ALA A 125 9.58 -11.72 -1.91
CA ALA A 125 9.40 -10.30 -1.64
C ALA A 125 9.14 -9.42 -2.87
N CYS A 126 8.46 -9.94 -3.89
CA CYS A 126 8.15 -9.20 -5.13
C CYS A 126 7.34 -7.92 -4.89
N GLY A 127 6.55 -7.85 -3.80
CA GLY A 127 5.88 -6.63 -3.36
C GLY A 127 6.74 -5.73 -2.46
N HIS A 128 8.03 -6.05 -2.26
CA HIS A 128 9.00 -5.27 -1.47
C HIS A 128 8.56 -5.00 -0.02
N HIS A 129 7.87 -5.96 0.63
CA HIS A 129 7.33 -5.79 2.00
C HIS A 129 8.39 -5.41 3.03
N HIS A 130 9.67 -5.81 2.84
CA HIS A 130 10.76 -5.49 3.75
C HIS A 130 10.99 -3.98 3.95
N VAL A 131 10.70 -3.18 2.93
CA VAL A 131 10.88 -1.72 2.94
C VAL A 131 9.55 -0.96 2.92
N GLY A 132 8.44 -1.62 3.23
CA GLY A 132 7.17 -0.96 3.52
C GLY A 132 7.20 -0.33 4.92
N HIS A 133 6.61 0.84 5.11
CA HIS A 133 6.35 1.37 6.44
C HIS A 133 5.55 0.35 7.25
N ILE A 134 4.57 -0.27 6.59
CA ILE A 134 3.91 -1.50 7.00
C ILE A 134 4.14 -2.52 5.89
N GLY A 135 4.83 -3.62 6.21
CA GLY A 135 5.05 -4.74 5.31
C GLY A 135 4.20 -5.95 5.70
N ILE A 136 3.62 -6.61 4.71
CA ILE A 136 2.83 -7.84 4.91
C ILE A 136 3.50 -8.96 4.10
N LEU A 137 3.89 -10.02 4.80
CA LEU A 137 4.45 -11.23 4.20
C LEU A 137 3.48 -12.39 4.32
N GLY A 138 3.05 -12.91 3.19
CA GLY A 138 2.32 -14.17 3.12
C GLY A 138 3.22 -15.36 3.47
N VAL A 139 2.78 -16.16 4.42
CA VAL A 139 3.43 -17.39 4.85
C VAL A 139 2.42 -18.53 4.92
N GLU A 140 2.88 -19.76 4.76
CA GLU A 140 2.04 -20.95 4.95
C GLU A 140 2.47 -21.64 6.25
N LYS A 141 1.51 -22.04 7.06
CA LYS A 141 1.76 -22.88 8.24
C LYS A 141 0.70 -23.97 8.36
N LYS A 142 1.10 -25.22 8.22
CA LYS A 142 0.23 -26.40 8.30
C LYS A 142 -0.98 -26.36 7.34
N GLY A 143 -0.75 -25.85 6.12
CA GLY A 143 -1.79 -25.72 5.09
C GLY A 143 -2.67 -24.48 5.21
N ALA A 144 -2.44 -23.62 6.18
CA ALA A 144 -3.18 -22.34 6.35
C ALA A 144 -2.36 -21.16 5.87
N GLU A 145 -3.02 -20.26 5.13
CA GLU A 145 -2.46 -18.96 4.76
C GLU A 145 -2.43 -18.04 5.99
N LEU A 146 -1.28 -17.44 6.26
CA LEU A 146 -1.08 -16.45 7.32
C LEU A 146 -0.32 -15.24 6.77
N TYR A 147 -0.50 -14.11 7.40
CA TYR A 147 0.10 -12.83 7.02
C TYR A 147 0.92 -12.29 8.19
N GLN A 148 2.24 -12.30 8.03
CA GLN A 148 3.18 -11.75 8.99
C GLN A 148 3.38 -10.27 8.72
N VAL A 149 3.24 -9.43 9.76
CA VAL A 149 3.40 -7.98 9.65
C VAL A 149 4.78 -7.56 10.10
N THR A 150 5.40 -6.67 9.34
CA THR A 150 6.62 -5.93 9.69
C THR A 150 6.34 -4.44 9.72
N LEU A 151 7.00 -3.70 10.62
CA LEU A 151 6.87 -2.24 10.74
C LEU A 151 8.23 -1.56 10.66
N GLY A 152 8.24 -0.33 10.20
CA GLY A 152 9.42 0.54 10.21
C GLY A 152 10.39 0.34 9.06
N GLY A 153 9.99 -0.39 8.00
CA GLY A 153 10.76 -0.45 6.77
C GLY A 153 10.71 0.88 6.00
N SER A 154 11.75 1.19 5.26
CA SER A 154 11.83 2.32 4.35
C SER A 154 12.81 2.05 3.21
N GLY A 155 12.43 2.43 1.99
CA GLY A 155 13.30 2.41 0.80
C GLY A 155 13.79 3.80 0.38
N ASP A 156 13.66 4.80 1.23
CA ASP A 156 14.12 6.19 1.02
C ASP A 156 15.59 6.40 1.41
N GLU A 157 16.03 7.66 1.51
CA GLU A 157 17.40 8.04 1.89
C GLU A 157 17.79 7.54 3.30
N HIS A 158 16.82 7.30 4.18
CA HIS A 158 16.99 6.70 5.50
C HIS A 158 16.50 5.26 5.52
N THR A 159 17.06 4.45 4.62
CA THR A 159 16.69 3.05 4.40
C THR A 159 16.70 2.21 5.67
N SER A 160 15.65 1.42 5.87
CA SER A 160 15.53 0.46 6.97
C SER A 160 14.74 -0.78 6.54
N ILE A 161 15.06 -1.91 7.15
CA ILE A 161 14.27 -3.15 7.01
C ILE A 161 13.26 -3.19 8.14
N GLY A 162 12.00 -3.50 7.81
CA GLY A 162 10.93 -3.63 8.80
C GLY A 162 11.17 -4.76 9.79
N GLU A 163 10.78 -4.54 11.05
CA GLU A 163 10.83 -5.54 12.12
C GLU A 163 9.52 -6.32 12.21
N ILE A 164 9.61 -7.64 12.40
CA ILE A 164 8.45 -8.50 12.63
C ILE A 164 7.80 -8.13 13.97
N VAL A 165 6.49 -7.85 13.94
CA VAL A 165 5.79 -7.41 15.16
C VAL A 165 5.23 -8.56 16.01
N GLY A 166 5.13 -9.77 15.46
CA GLY A 166 4.64 -10.92 16.21
C GLY A 166 4.14 -12.06 15.32
N ARG A 167 3.18 -12.84 15.85
CA ARG A 167 2.55 -13.93 15.09
C ARG A 167 1.76 -13.40 13.90
N GLY A 168 1.66 -14.22 12.83
CA GLY A 168 0.86 -13.88 11.66
C GLY A 168 -0.65 -13.91 11.94
N PHE A 169 -1.39 -13.19 11.11
CA PHE A 169 -2.85 -13.07 11.13
C PHE A 169 -3.46 -13.95 10.03
N GLY A 170 -4.68 -14.41 10.24
CA GLY A 170 -5.48 -15.07 9.20
C GLY A 170 -5.93 -14.08 8.12
N PRO A 171 -6.41 -14.58 6.96
CA PRO A 171 -6.92 -13.73 5.87
C PRO A 171 -8.05 -12.78 6.31
N ASP A 172 -8.92 -13.23 7.21
CA ASP A 172 -10.05 -12.43 7.69
C ASP A 172 -9.64 -11.39 8.75
N ASP A 173 -8.48 -11.56 9.40
CA ASP A 173 -8.03 -10.74 10.52
C ASP A 173 -7.00 -9.67 10.11
N ILE A 174 -6.26 -9.88 9.02
CA ILE A 174 -5.17 -9.00 8.63
C ILE A 174 -5.62 -7.56 8.40
N GLY A 175 -6.77 -7.34 7.77
CA GLY A 175 -7.31 -6.00 7.53
C GLY A 175 -7.55 -5.23 8.83
N ALA A 176 -8.15 -5.88 9.85
CA ALA A 176 -8.38 -5.30 11.16
C ALA A 176 -7.07 -5.03 11.92
N ALA A 177 -6.07 -5.91 11.75
CA ALA A 177 -4.74 -5.69 12.35
C ALA A 177 -4.05 -4.44 11.76
N ILE A 178 -4.15 -4.21 10.46
CA ILE A 178 -3.62 -2.98 9.83
C ILE A 178 -4.35 -1.74 10.33
N GLU A 179 -5.67 -1.80 10.47
CA GLU A 179 -6.46 -0.70 11.05
C GLU A 179 -6.01 -0.38 12.48
N THR A 180 -5.84 -1.39 13.34
CA THR A 180 -5.31 -1.24 14.69
C THR A 180 -3.92 -0.58 14.72
N ILE A 181 -3.02 -0.94 13.78
CA ILE A 181 -1.70 -0.31 13.67
C ILE A 181 -1.83 1.18 13.34
N VAL A 182 -2.67 1.53 12.37
CA VAL A 182 -2.88 2.92 11.97
C VAL A 182 -3.52 3.74 13.10
N GLU A 183 -4.51 3.19 13.79
CA GLU A 183 -5.13 3.84 14.95
C GLU A 183 -4.12 4.06 16.10
N THR A 184 -3.25 3.07 16.34
CA THR A 184 -2.16 3.21 17.32
C THR A 184 -1.22 4.34 16.94
N TYR A 185 -0.82 4.42 15.68
CA TYR A 185 -0.01 5.54 15.18
C TYR A 185 -0.69 6.88 15.44
N LEU A 186 -1.96 7.03 15.01
CA LEU A 186 -2.71 8.28 15.18
C LEU A 186 -2.86 8.69 16.66
N ALA A 187 -3.02 7.71 17.55
CA ALA A 187 -3.14 7.95 18.99
C ALA A 187 -1.82 8.38 19.65
N PHE A 188 -0.69 7.91 19.14
CA PHE A 188 0.63 8.12 19.76
C PHE A 188 1.52 9.13 19.04
N ARG A 189 1.15 9.63 17.87
CA ARG A 189 1.91 10.68 17.18
C ARG A 189 1.96 11.95 18.02
N SER A 190 3.10 12.62 18.04
CA SER A 190 3.31 13.83 18.82
C SER A 190 2.59 15.08 18.28
N GLY A 191 2.19 15.04 17.01
CA GLY A 191 1.48 16.10 16.32
C GLY A 191 1.03 15.66 14.94
N ARG A 192 0.25 16.49 14.26
CA ARG A 192 -0.35 16.17 12.97
C ARG A 192 0.69 15.98 11.87
N ASP A 193 1.83 16.63 11.99
CA ASP A 193 2.91 16.58 10.99
C ASP A 193 3.88 15.42 11.21
N GLU A 194 3.80 14.69 12.37
CA GLU A 194 4.64 13.52 12.60
C GLU A 194 4.13 12.34 11.78
N THR A 195 4.96 11.84 10.87
CA THR A 195 4.64 10.71 9.99
C THR A 195 4.61 9.37 10.74
N PHE A 196 4.02 8.36 10.12
CA PHE A 196 4.03 6.98 10.67
C PHE A 196 5.46 6.50 10.97
N LEU A 197 6.38 6.72 10.04
CA LEU A 197 7.75 6.23 10.18
C LEU A 197 8.52 6.96 11.29
N GLU A 198 8.32 8.27 11.44
CA GLU A 198 8.90 9.04 12.55
C GLU A 198 8.34 8.60 13.90
N THR A 199 7.02 8.40 14.00
CA THR A 199 6.37 7.87 15.20
C THR A 199 6.92 6.48 15.56
N TYR A 200 7.02 5.57 14.58
CA TYR A 200 7.59 4.24 14.80
C TYR A 200 9.06 4.30 15.24
N ARG A 201 9.88 5.11 14.58
CA ARG A 201 11.31 5.27 14.94
C ARG A 201 11.50 5.83 16.35
N ARG A 202 10.59 6.68 16.81
CA ARG A 202 10.61 7.24 18.18
C ARG A 202 10.16 6.25 19.24
N LEU A 203 9.12 5.46 18.97
CA LEU A 203 8.46 4.59 19.96
C LEU A 203 8.94 3.13 19.90
N GLY A 204 9.43 2.69 18.75
CA GLY A 204 9.69 1.27 18.48
C GLY A 204 8.41 0.46 18.35
N ALA A 205 8.57 -0.86 18.30
CA ALA A 205 7.46 -1.80 18.06
C ALA A 205 6.52 -2.01 19.28
N ALA A 206 6.93 -1.60 20.49
CA ALA A 206 6.24 -1.97 21.72
C ALA A 206 4.76 -1.57 21.77
N PRO A 207 4.35 -0.30 21.52
CA PRO A 207 2.93 0.08 21.57
C PRO A 207 2.09 -0.64 20.51
N PHE A 208 2.63 -0.90 19.35
CA PHE A 208 1.95 -1.62 18.27
C PHE A 208 1.74 -3.10 18.63
N LYS A 209 2.76 -3.74 19.22
CA LYS A 209 2.65 -5.12 19.73
C LYS A 209 1.61 -5.23 20.83
N GLU A 210 1.56 -4.28 21.75
CA GLU A 210 0.57 -4.25 22.83
C GLU A 210 -0.85 -4.07 22.27
N ALA A 211 -1.05 -3.19 21.30
CA ALA A 211 -2.35 -2.97 20.66
C ALA A 211 -2.84 -4.22 19.89
N LEU A 212 -1.92 -4.93 19.20
CA LEU A 212 -2.25 -6.10 18.38
C LEU A 212 -2.47 -7.37 19.20
N TYR A 213 -1.73 -7.57 20.30
CA TYR A 213 -1.67 -8.86 21.01
C TYR A 213 -2.00 -8.75 22.50
N GLY A 214 -2.20 -7.54 23.05
CA GLY A 214 -2.48 -7.31 24.46
C GLY A 214 -1.41 -7.86 25.40
N SER A 215 -1.84 -8.42 26.53
CA SER A 215 -0.92 -8.98 27.52
C SER A 215 -0.15 -10.23 27.06
N GLU A 216 -0.57 -10.88 25.98
CA GLU A 216 0.15 -12.01 25.36
C GLU A 216 1.48 -11.57 24.71
N ALA A 217 1.65 -10.29 24.42
CA ALA A 217 2.89 -9.73 23.85
C ALA A 217 4.11 -9.84 24.76
N LYS A 218 3.93 -10.15 26.04
CA LYS A 218 5.01 -10.25 27.05
C LYS A 218 5.62 -11.67 27.18
N ALA A 219 5.09 -12.65 26.46
CA ALA A 219 5.46 -14.06 26.61
C ALA A 219 6.21 -14.69 25.41
N ALA A 220 6.63 -13.89 24.42
CA ALA A 220 7.34 -14.36 23.21
C ALA A 220 8.75 -13.79 23.11
#